data_6cf92e6e4edc37f5f9ba6238d9c0a7c0
#
_entry.id   6cf92e6e4edc37f5f9ba6238d9c0a7c0
#
_cell.length_a   1.000
_cell.length_b   1.000
_cell.length_c   1.000
_cell.angle_alpha   90.00
_cell.angle_beta   90.00
_cell.angle_gamma   90.00
#
_symmetry.space_group_name_H-M   'P 1'
#
loop_
_entity.id
_entity.type
_entity.pdbx_description
1 polymer ?
#
loop_
_entity_poly.entity_id
_entity_poly.type
_entity_poly.pdbx_seq_one_letter_code
_entity_poly.pdbx_strand_id
1 'polypeptide(L)'
;MKSARPQAGFGMLEAIVALVLFALVGSTLFAWINTNLDAASRLRQRDRAQRQMQLATAWLQTRNPLAEASGEAEPEPGTRVRWQARALTPLTPGAPFPGGTFSPFRLALYELDVTVSAANAGETRFTLTRLGVERDPVTELLPAR
;
A
#
# COMPACT_ATOMS: atom_id res chain seq x y z
N MET A 1 75.80 23.81 -15.86
CA MET A 1 75.07 24.72 -14.98
C MET A 1 73.58 24.21 -14.91
N LYS A 2 73.17 23.58 -13.82
CA LYS A 2 71.77 23.14 -13.62
C LYS A 2 70.97 24.32 -13.04
N SER A 3 70.04 24.87 -13.80
CA SER A 3 69.15 25.90 -13.38
C SER A 3 68.18 25.30 -12.33
N ALA A 4 68.30 25.75 -11.07
CA ALA A 4 67.36 25.42 -10.02
C ALA A 4 66.03 26.19 -10.27
N ARG A 5 64.99 25.48 -10.56
CA ARG A 5 63.62 26.05 -10.62
C ARG A 5 63.20 26.51 -9.19
N PRO A 6 62.73 27.73 -9.02
CA PRO A 6 62.20 28.15 -7.72
C PRO A 6 60.99 27.29 -7.36
N GLN A 7 61.04 26.58 -6.23
CA GLN A 7 59.86 25.97 -5.62
C GLN A 7 58.99 27.11 -5.08
N ALA A 8 57.92 27.41 -5.80
CA ALA A 8 56.88 28.30 -5.27
C ALA A 8 56.20 27.58 -4.10
N GLY A 9 56.44 28.04 -2.89
CA GLY A 9 55.73 27.56 -1.70
C GLY A 9 54.25 27.91 -1.81
N PHE A 10 53.38 26.99 -1.43
CA PHE A 10 51.93 27.20 -1.34
C PHE A 10 51.68 28.42 -0.44
N GLY A 11 51.04 29.45 -0.98
CA GLY A 11 50.71 30.66 -0.24
C GLY A 11 49.59 30.36 0.78
N MET A 12 49.62 31.02 1.96
CA MET A 12 48.61 30.89 3.00
C MET A 12 47.20 31.18 2.45
N LEU A 13 47.05 32.10 1.52
CA LEU A 13 45.82 32.46 0.84
C LEU A 13 45.28 31.30 -0.01
N GLU A 14 46.16 30.61 -0.74
CA GLU A 14 45.83 29.46 -1.58
C GLU A 14 45.31 28.27 -0.76
N ALA A 15 45.91 28.05 0.42
CA ALA A 15 45.44 27.04 1.38
C ALA A 15 44.03 27.37 1.92
N ILE A 16 43.76 28.63 2.23
CA ILE A 16 42.45 29.06 2.68
C ILE A 16 41.40 28.90 1.58
N VAL A 17 41.71 29.32 0.35
CA VAL A 17 40.82 29.16 -0.80
C VAL A 17 40.53 27.69 -1.09
N ALA A 18 41.54 26.84 -1.05
CA ALA A 18 41.38 25.40 -1.24
C ALA A 18 40.47 24.79 -0.15
N LEU A 19 40.62 25.21 1.10
CA LEU A 19 39.78 24.72 2.21
C LEU A 19 38.34 25.17 2.07
N VAL A 20 38.08 26.41 1.65
CA VAL A 20 36.72 26.93 1.39
C VAL A 20 36.05 26.16 0.25
N LEU A 21 36.77 25.94 -0.87
CA LEU A 21 36.28 25.18 -2.00
C LEU A 21 35.95 23.73 -1.59
N PHE A 22 36.82 23.10 -0.81
CA PHE A 22 36.64 21.76 -0.30
C PHE A 22 35.38 21.67 0.62
N ALA A 23 35.20 22.67 1.50
CA ALA A 23 34.02 22.76 2.36
C ALA A 23 32.71 22.93 1.55
N LEU A 24 32.72 23.76 0.51
CA LEU A 24 31.59 23.96 -0.37
C LEU A 24 31.20 22.67 -1.14
N VAL A 25 32.20 22.01 -1.75
CA VAL A 25 31.96 20.73 -2.45
C VAL A 25 31.50 19.65 -1.49
N GLY A 26 32.11 19.56 -0.31
CA GLY A 26 31.73 18.62 0.71
C GLY A 26 30.28 18.84 1.19
N SER A 27 29.89 20.10 1.45
CA SER A 27 28.53 20.41 1.90
C SER A 27 27.47 20.08 0.83
N THR A 28 27.73 20.33 -0.45
CA THR A 28 26.81 19.97 -1.53
C THR A 28 26.67 18.46 -1.68
N LEU A 29 27.76 17.72 -1.53
CA LEU A 29 27.75 16.26 -1.57
C LEU A 29 26.94 15.67 -0.41
N PHE A 30 27.13 16.18 0.80
CA PHE A 30 26.34 15.75 1.96
C PHE A 30 24.85 16.07 1.80
N ALA A 31 24.50 17.25 1.30
CA ALA A 31 23.11 17.61 1.02
C ALA A 31 22.49 16.65 0.00
N TRP A 32 23.21 16.31 -1.06
CA TRP A 32 22.74 15.35 -2.07
C TRP A 32 22.54 13.93 -1.50
N ILE A 33 23.48 13.45 -0.68
CA ILE A 33 23.37 12.14 -0.01
C ILE A 33 22.14 12.11 0.90
N ASN A 34 21.92 13.13 1.73
CA ASN A 34 20.78 13.21 2.62
C ASN A 34 19.45 13.19 1.85
N THR A 35 19.36 13.95 0.76
CA THR A 35 18.16 13.97 -0.11
C THR A 35 17.87 12.59 -0.69
N ASN A 36 18.88 11.86 -1.12
CA ASN A 36 18.73 10.50 -1.67
C ASN A 36 18.31 9.49 -0.59
N LEU A 37 18.85 9.60 0.63
CA LEU A 37 18.46 8.74 1.75
C LEU A 37 16.99 8.98 2.15
N ASP A 38 16.55 10.24 2.19
CA ASP A 38 15.16 10.59 2.46
C ASP A 38 14.22 10.06 1.37
N ALA A 39 14.59 10.20 0.10
CA ALA A 39 13.84 9.64 -1.02
C ALA A 39 13.73 8.11 -0.92
N ALA A 40 14.82 7.42 -0.61
CA ALA A 40 14.84 5.98 -0.44
C ALA A 40 13.96 5.52 0.75
N SER A 41 13.96 6.27 1.85
CA SER A 41 13.12 5.98 3.02
C SER A 41 11.64 6.10 2.70
N ARG A 42 11.23 7.15 1.98
CA ARG A 42 9.84 7.36 1.53
C ARG A 42 9.38 6.25 0.56
N LEU A 43 10.24 5.81 -0.35
CA LEU A 43 9.94 4.70 -1.25
C LEU A 43 9.69 3.40 -0.46
N ARG A 44 10.54 3.08 0.51
CA ARG A 44 10.39 1.89 1.37
C ARG A 44 9.07 1.93 2.17
N GLN A 45 8.67 3.10 2.66
CA GLN A 45 7.38 3.26 3.36
C GLN A 45 6.20 2.99 2.42
N ARG A 46 6.23 3.54 1.19
CA ARG A 46 5.20 3.30 0.17
C ARG A 46 5.11 1.82 -0.21
N ASP A 47 6.23 1.16 -0.43
CA ASP A 47 6.29 -0.26 -0.76
C ASP A 47 5.69 -1.14 0.37
N ARG A 48 5.95 -0.79 1.62
CA ARG A 48 5.38 -1.50 2.77
C ARG A 48 3.86 -1.31 2.83
N ALA A 49 3.38 -0.08 2.71
CA ALA A 49 1.95 0.23 2.68
C ALA A 49 1.25 -0.51 1.53
N GLN A 50 1.84 -0.52 0.33
CA GLN A 50 1.27 -1.22 -0.82
C GLN A 50 1.20 -2.73 -0.61
N ARG A 51 2.23 -3.35 -0.04
CA ARG A 51 2.21 -4.79 0.31
C ARG A 51 1.13 -5.11 1.33
N GLN A 52 0.95 -4.26 2.35
CA GLN A 52 -0.13 -4.42 3.33
C GLN A 52 -1.51 -4.35 2.67
N MET A 53 -1.72 -3.38 1.78
CA MET A 53 -2.98 -3.26 1.03
C MET A 53 -3.24 -4.50 0.16
N GLN A 54 -2.23 -5.01 -0.54
CA GLN A 54 -2.33 -6.22 -1.36
C GLN A 54 -2.69 -7.46 -0.52
N LEU A 55 -2.00 -7.66 0.60
CA LEU A 55 -2.24 -8.77 1.52
C LEU A 55 -3.67 -8.71 2.08
N ALA A 56 -4.08 -7.56 2.61
CA ALA A 56 -5.42 -7.38 3.14
C ALA A 56 -6.50 -7.56 2.06
N THR A 57 -6.27 -7.03 0.85
CA THR A 57 -7.18 -7.20 -0.27
C THR A 57 -7.32 -8.67 -0.66
N ALA A 58 -6.21 -9.38 -0.83
CA ALA A 58 -6.21 -10.81 -1.18
C ALA A 58 -6.93 -11.65 -0.12
N TRP A 59 -6.70 -11.36 1.16
CA TRP A 59 -7.37 -12.04 2.25
C TRP A 59 -8.87 -11.74 2.32
N LEU A 60 -9.27 -10.47 2.19
CA LEU A 60 -10.67 -10.06 2.14
C LEU A 60 -11.40 -10.59 0.90
N GLN A 61 -10.67 -10.91 -0.20
CA GLN A 61 -11.27 -11.52 -1.39
C GLN A 61 -11.87 -12.89 -1.12
N THR A 62 -11.42 -13.59 -0.10
CA THR A 62 -11.96 -14.91 0.29
C THR A 62 -13.20 -14.80 1.18
N ARG A 63 -13.59 -13.58 1.62
CA ARG A 63 -14.68 -13.34 2.54
C ARG A 63 -15.90 -12.73 1.84
N ASN A 64 -17.08 -13.08 2.33
CA ASN A 64 -18.33 -12.51 1.84
C ASN A 64 -18.75 -11.34 2.74
N PRO A 65 -18.77 -10.09 2.25
CA PRO A 65 -19.10 -8.93 3.07
C PRO A 65 -20.55 -8.92 3.56
N LEU A 66 -21.43 -9.71 2.96
CA LEU A 66 -22.80 -9.86 3.41
C LEU A 66 -22.87 -10.75 4.66
N ALA A 67 -22.05 -11.78 4.74
CA ALA A 67 -21.99 -12.67 5.89
C ALA A 67 -21.15 -12.09 7.04
N GLU A 68 -20.07 -11.40 6.70
CA GLU A 68 -19.13 -10.83 7.65
C GLU A 68 -18.97 -9.32 7.40
N ALA A 69 -19.99 -8.54 7.82
CA ALA A 69 -20.03 -7.10 7.59
C ALA A 69 -18.92 -6.33 8.34
N SER A 70 -18.39 -6.86 9.40
CA SER A 70 -17.27 -6.27 10.13
C SER A 70 -16.47 -7.34 10.85
N GLY A 71 -15.19 -7.05 11.07
CA GLY A 71 -14.36 -7.98 11.81
C GLY A 71 -12.93 -7.50 11.94
N GLU A 72 -12.16 -8.34 12.60
CA GLU A 72 -10.73 -8.17 12.79
C GLU A 72 -10.05 -9.54 12.66
N ALA A 73 -8.93 -9.59 11.95
CA ALA A 73 -8.15 -10.80 11.76
C ALA A 73 -6.66 -10.50 11.65
N GLU A 74 -5.85 -11.52 11.84
CA GLU A 74 -4.40 -11.47 11.69
C GLU A 74 -3.99 -12.49 10.60
N PRO A 75 -4.07 -12.10 9.30
CA PRO A 75 -3.74 -13.00 8.19
C PRO A 75 -2.28 -13.45 8.20
N GLU A 76 -1.38 -12.63 8.72
CA GLU A 76 0.03 -12.95 8.94
C GLU A 76 0.47 -12.48 10.33
N PRO A 77 1.43 -13.15 10.98
CA PRO A 77 1.92 -12.78 12.30
C PRO A 77 2.35 -11.30 12.35
N GLY A 78 1.77 -10.54 13.28
CA GLY A 78 2.04 -9.12 13.46
C GLY A 78 1.36 -8.18 12.46
N THR A 79 0.48 -8.69 11.58
CA THR A 79 -0.32 -7.88 10.65
C THR A 79 -1.80 -8.02 10.96
N ARG A 80 -2.38 -6.98 11.53
CA ARG A 80 -3.80 -6.95 11.91
C ARG A 80 -4.60 -6.22 10.86
N VAL A 81 -5.67 -6.85 10.38
CA VAL A 81 -6.63 -6.30 9.42
C VAL A 81 -7.99 -6.14 10.10
N ARG A 82 -8.50 -4.92 10.10
CA ARG A 82 -9.86 -4.60 10.58
C ARG A 82 -10.66 -4.07 9.40
N TRP A 83 -11.92 -4.51 9.28
CA TRP A 83 -12.79 -4.04 8.21
C TRP A 83 -14.20 -3.76 8.73
N GLN A 84 -14.86 -2.84 8.04
CA GLN A 84 -16.28 -2.55 8.21
C GLN A 84 -16.92 -2.38 6.84
N ALA A 85 -17.92 -3.19 6.54
CA ALA A 85 -18.65 -3.16 5.28
C ALA A 85 -19.94 -2.34 5.41
N ARG A 86 -20.22 -1.54 4.40
CA ARG A 86 -21.45 -0.77 4.25
C ARG A 86 -22.09 -1.11 2.91
N ALA A 87 -23.37 -1.47 2.90
CA ALA A 87 -24.07 -1.71 1.65
C ALA A 87 -24.19 -0.42 0.82
N LEU A 88 -23.80 -0.48 -0.43
CA LEU A 88 -23.95 0.60 -1.42
C LEU A 88 -25.24 0.44 -2.21
N THR A 89 -25.70 -0.81 -2.40
CA THR A 89 -26.92 -1.13 -3.13
C THR A 89 -27.82 -2.05 -2.30
N PRO A 90 -29.12 -2.02 -2.53
CA PRO A 90 -30.01 -3.02 -1.95
C PRO A 90 -29.67 -4.42 -2.49
N LEU A 91 -30.02 -5.43 -1.72
CA LEU A 91 -29.87 -6.83 -2.13
C LEU A 91 -30.90 -7.15 -3.22
N THR A 92 -30.43 -7.41 -4.44
CA THR A 92 -31.26 -7.65 -5.62
C THR A 92 -31.01 -9.05 -6.18
N PRO A 93 -32.03 -9.70 -6.80
CA PRO A 93 -31.80 -10.95 -7.52
C PRO A 93 -30.74 -10.79 -8.60
N GLY A 94 -29.88 -11.78 -8.77
CA GLY A 94 -28.93 -11.83 -9.87
C GLY A 94 -29.61 -11.89 -11.23
N ALA A 95 -28.88 -11.56 -12.29
CA ALA A 95 -29.41 -11.66 -13.65
C ALA A 95 -29.81 -13.11 -13.97
N PRO A 96 -30.91 -13.32 -14.71
CA PRO A 96 -31.32 -14.65 -15.12
C PRO A 96 -30.24 -15.28 -16.02
N PHE A 97 -30.08 -16.59 -15.91
CA PHE A 97 -29.19 -17.33 -16.82
C PHE A 97 -29.74 -17.34 -18.26
N PRO A 98 -28.87 -17.47 -19.28
CA PRO A 98 -29.31 -17.73 -20.64
C PRO A 98 -30.24 -18.96 -20.69
N GLY A 99 -31.50 -18.78 -21.13
CA GLY A 99 -32.51 -19.84 -21.11
C GLY A 99 -33.68 -19.56 -20.16
N GLY A 100 -33.69 -18.39 -19.47
CA GLY A 100 -34.85 -17.93 -18.69
C GLY A 100 -34.94 -18.49 -17.27
N THR A 101 -33.92 -19.16 -16.79
CA THR A 101 -33.87 -19.67 -15.40
C THR A 101 -33.51 -18.53 -14.43
N PHE A 102 -34.22 -18.42 -13.32
CA PHE A 102 -33.91 -17.44 -12.29
C PHE A 102 -32.52 -17.68 -11.68
N SER A 103 -31.81 -16.60 -11.37
CA SER A 103 -30.54 -16.71 -10.64
C SER A 103 -30.82 -17.22 -9.23
N PRO A 104 -30.11 -18.27 -8.77
CA PRO A 104 -30.22 -18.76 -7.40
C PRO A 104 -29.52 -17.86 -6.38
N PHE A 105 -29.01 -16.69 -6.82
CA PHE A 105 -28.24 -15.79 -5.99
C PHE A 105 -28.84 -14.39 -5.96
N ARG A 106 -28.77 -13.78 -4.79
CA ARG A 106 -29.01 -12.35 -4.58
C ARG A 106 -27.69 -11.65 -4.35
N LEU A 107 -27.56 -10.44 -4.89
CA LEU A 107 -26.31 -9.70 -4.95
C LEU A 107 -26.51 -8.29 -4.41
N ALA A 108 -25.50 -7.79 -3.70
CA ALA A 108 -25.42 -6.38 -3.31
C ALA A 108 -23.96 -5.92 -3.36
N LEU A 109 -23.74 -4.65 -3.70
CA LEU A 109 -22.42 -4.05 -3.61
C LEU A 109 -22.19 -3.51 -2.20
N TYR A 110 -21.01 -3.76 -1.70
CA TYR A 110 -20.52 -3.28 -0.41
C TYR A 110 -19.26 -2.48 -0.58
N GLU A 111 -19.16 -1.42 0.20
CA GLU A 111 -17.94 -0.68 0.43
C GLU A 111 -17.35 -1.12 1.77
N LEU A 112 -16.11 -1.55 1.76
CA LEU A 112 -15.37 -1.96 2.94
C LEU A 112 -14.34 -0.90 3.29
N ASP A 113 -14.46 -0.30 4.47
CA ASP A 113 -13.41 0.51 5.06
C ASP A 113 -12.43 -0.42 5.76
N VAL A 114 -11.21 -0.47 5.25
CA VAL A 114 -10.17 -1.39 5.70
C VAL A 114 -9.04 -0.64 6.37
N THR A 115 -8.69 -1.07 7.57
CA THR A 115 -7.52 -0.59 8.30
C THR A 115 -6.57 -1.74 8.52
N VAL A 116 -5.33 -1.59 8.06
CA VAL A 116 -4.25 -2.56 8.26
C VAL A 116 -3.19 -1.94 9.15
N SER A 117 -2.85 -2.62 10.22
CA SER A 117 -1.77 -2.24 11.13
C SER A 117 -0.74 -3.34 11.22
N ALA A 118 0.55 -2.98 11.10
CA ALA A 118 1.65 -3.91 11.29
C ALA A 118 2.72 -3.28 12.17
N ALA A 119 3.35 -4.08 13.01
CA ALA A 119 4.32 -3.64 14.01
C ALA A 119 5.46 -2.78 13.45
N ASN A 120 5.86 -3.01 12.20
CA ASN A 120 7.01 -2.35 11.57
C ASN A 120 6.66 -1.41 10.41
N ALA A 121 5.37 -1.15 10.15
CA ALA A 121 4.96 -0.41 8.95
C ALA A 121 3.85 0.63 9.20
N GLY A 122 3.43 0.80 10.47
CA GLY A 122 2.38 1.74 10.82
C GLY A 122 0.98 1.27 10.41
N GLU A 123 0.05 2.22 10.34
CA GLU A 123 -1.34 1.99 9.99
C GLU A 123 -1.61 2.50 8.58
N THR A 124 -2.24 1.67 7.76
CA THR A 124 -2.68 2.00 6.40
C THR A 124 -4.18 1.83 6.31
N ARG A 125 -4.90 2.84 5.77
CA ARG A 125 -6.34 2.81 5.53
C ARG A 125 -6.63 2.92 4.06
N PHE A 126 -7.61 2.13 3.61
CA PHE A 126 -8.10 2.19 2.23
C PHE A 126 -9.53 1.66 2.15
N THR A 127 -10.19 1.95 1.05
CA THR A 127 -11.55 1.51 0.78
C THR A 127 -11.54 0.48 -0.36
N LEU A 128 -12.36 -0.55 -0.22
CA LEU A 128 -12.48 -1.63 -1.19
C LEU A 128 -13.96 -1.89 -1.51
N THR A 129 -14.32 -1.90 -2.79
CA THR A 129 -15.68 -2.28 -3.20
C THR A 129 -15.75 -3.78 -3.49
N ARG A 130 -16.74 -4.46 -2.91
CA ARG A 130 -16.92 -5.90 -3.02
C ARG A 130 -18.39 -6.27 -3.29
N LEU A 131 -18.56 -7.37 -3.99
CA LEU A 131 -19.86 -7.99 -4.18
C LEU A 131 -20.14 -8.93 -3.01
N GLY A 132 -21.26 -8.69 -2.31
CA GLY A 132 -21.83 -9.62 -1.37
C GLY A 132 -22.80 -10.55 -2.09
N VAL A 133 -22.74 -11.83 -1.80
CA VAL A 133 -23.54 -12.87 -2.45
C VAL A 133 -24.29 -13.66 -1.39
N GLU A 134 -25.57 -13.83 -1.59
CA GLU A 134 -26.43 -14.71 -0.80
C GLU A 134 -27.17 -15.68 -1.71
N ARG A 135 -27.35 -16.91 -1.28
CA ARG A 135 -28.20 -17.86 -2.00
C ARG A 135 -29.67 -17.52 -1.74
N ASP A 136 -30.48 -17.42 -2.80
CA ASP A 136 -31.90 -17.12 -2.65
C ASP A 136 -32.64 -18.30 -2.03
N PRO A 137 -33.23 -18.15 -0.84
CA PRO A 137 -33.93 -19.24 -0.16
C PRO A 137 -35.15 -19.78 -0.95
N VAL A 138 -35.72 -18.98 -1.84
CA VAL A 138 -36.87 -19.41 -2.67
C VAL A 138 -36.46 -20.46 -3.70
N THR A 139 -35.21 -20.45 -4.16
CA THR A 139 -34.69 -21.42 -5.14
C THR A 139 -34.44 -22.79 -4.50
N GLU A 140 -34.26 -22.85 -3.18
CA GLU A 140 -34.02 -24.09 -2.44
C GLU A 140 -35.31 -24.92 -2.23
N LEU A 141 -36.48 -24.29 -2.35
CA LEU A 141 -37.77 -24.91 -2.18
C LEU A 141 -38.35 -25.53 -3.47
N LEU A 142 -37.72 -25.32 -4.63
CA LEU A 142 -38.14 -25.91 -5.88
C LEU A 142 -37.45 -27.27 -6.08
N PRO A 143 -38.19 -28.40 -6.04
CA PRO A 143 -37.62 -29.70 -6.29
C PRO A 143 -37.07 -29.72 -7.73
N ALA A 144 -35.85 -30.23 -7.89
CA ALA A 144 -35.28 -30.49 -9.18
C ALA A 144 -36.25 -31.43 -9.98
N ARG A 145 -36.80 -30.92 -11.08
CA ARG A 145 -37.53 -31.73 -12.06
C ARG A 145 -36.62 -32.26 -13.09
#